data_be30844f1d55d34f2d4f94210ace5048
#
_entry.id   be30844f1d55d34f2d4f94210ace5048
#
_cell.length_a   1.000
_cell.length_b   1.000
_cell.length_c   1.000
_cell.angle_alpha   90.00
_cell.angle_beta   90.00
_cell.angle_gamma   90.00
#
_symmetry.space_group_name_H-M   'P 1'
#
loop_
_entity.id
_entity.type
_entity.pdbx_description
1 polymer ?
#
loop_
_entity_poly.entity_id
_entity_poly.type
_entity_poly.pdbx_seq_one_letter_code
_entity_poly.pdbx_strand_id
1 'polypeptide(L)'
;MKKRWLWLLIVCFFLLAAFSPPYLKKQVTVTIDGEALPMGTLCVEATHALRAGKAGGYEKLYDKLLRQYPPKDALNYLAVGLGDFLSAECERRKVDPLDATLEWTKNISSPFIYYGDRPGREADLAEVGRLVARAMDMDQSAHAYTHEVPANVTLADLKQNTKELARFSTSFTTSGENRRHNLTLAAEAISGTVLLPGETFSFNQTVGERTAERGFREANVVVNGEFQKGIGGGVCQVSTTLYNAVLLAALPVENAAAHSIPVSYVPLSRDCTVSAAIDFVFRNDTAHPLYVAARVKNSVLTFVLYGEDRGSPCRLESEVVERIPFRNLCEDGTEATDTATLLSPGREGVKSRLYRISGGKRTLIRENYYAGKDAIYKKVA
;
A
#
# COMPACT_ATOMS: atom_id res chain seq x y z
N MET A 1 -59.52 -27.79 -5.99
CA MET A 1 -59.60 -26.38 -6.35
C MET A 1 -58.31 -25.83 -7.02
N LYS A 2 -57.13 -26.37 -6.79
CA LYS A 2 -55.83 -25.86 -7.35
C LYS A 2 -55.66 -26.13 -8.88
N LYS A 3 -56.25 -27.15 -9.44
CA LYS A 3 -56.12 -27.47 -10.89
C LYS A 3 -56.93 -26.58 -11.83
N ARG A 4 -57.99 -25.93 -11.37
CA ARG A 4 -58.82 -25.04 -12.21
C ARG A 4 -58.18 -23.66 -12.46
N TRP A 5 -57.35 -23.19 -11.52
CA TRP A 5 -56.62 -21.92 -11.66
C TRP A 5 -55.42 -22.04 -12.63
N LEU A 6 -54.81 -23.21 -12.69
CA LEU A 6 -53.71 -23.47 -13.63
C LEU A 6 -54.19 -23.46 -15.10
N TRP A 7 -55.39 -23.97 -15.35
CA TRP A 7 -56.00 -23.94 -16.68
C TRP A 7 -56.45 -22.54 -17.11
N LEU A 8 -56.91 -21.72 -16.18
CA LEU A 8 -57.25 -20.31 -16.45
C LEU A 8 -56.00 -19.48 -16.76
N LEU A 9 -54.88 -19.75 -16.10
CA LEU A 9 -53.59 -19.11 -16.40
C LEU A 9 -53.04 -19.53 -17.77
N ILE A 10 -53.14 -20.81 -18.13
CA ILE A 10 -52.72 -21.32 -19.46
C ILE A 10 -53.61 -20.78 -20.58
N VAL A 11 -54.90 -20.70 -20.37
CA VAL A 11 -55.84 -20.13 -21.36
C VAL A 11 -55.66 -18.61 -21.50
N CYS A 12 -55.38 -17.88 -20.42
CA CYS A 12 -54.97 -16.46 -20.49
C CYS A 12 -53.63 -16.26 -21.21
N PHE A 13 -52.69 -17.20 -21.04
CA PHE A 13 -51.39 -17.14 -21.73
C PHE A 13 -51.53 -17.35 -23.25
N PHE A 14 -52.40 -18.29 -23.70
CA PHE A 14 -52.68 -18.51 -25.10
C PHE A 14 -53.58 -17.41 -25.72
N LEU A 15 -54.49 -16.82 -24.97
CA LEU A 15 -55.29 -15.68 -25.43
C LEU A 15 -54.51 -14.39 -25.54
N LEU A 16 -53.53 -14.17 -24.65
CA LEU A 16 -52.60 -13.05 -24.76
C LEU A 16 -51.59 -13.20 -25.92
N ALA A 17 -51.15 -14.40 -26.24
CA ALA A 17 -50.33 -14.67 -27.42
C ALA A 17 -51.12 -14.53 -28.76
N ALA A 18 -52.46 -14.70 -28.74
CA ALA A 18 -53.32 -14.52 -29.91
C ALA A 18 -53.70 -13.06 -30.18
N PHE A 19 -53.60 -12.17 -29.20
CA PHE A 19 -53.82 -10.73 -29.29
C PHE A 19 -52.53 -9.93 -29.22
N SER A 20 -51.49 -10.34 -29.96
CA SER A 20 -50.37 -9.47 -30.24
C SER A 20 -50.90 -8.26 -31.02
N PRO A 21 -50.75 -7.02 -30.54
CA PRO A 21 -51.19 -5.86 -31.27
C PRO A 21 -50.62 -5.87 -32.69
N PRO A 22 -51.40 -5.49 -33.74
CA PRO A 22 -50.97 -5.64 -35.14
C PRO A 22 -49.68 -4.93 -35.50
N TYR A 23 -49.22 -3.97 -34.69
CA TYR A 23 -47.94 -3.31 -34.86
C TYR A 23 -46.75 -4.09 -34.31
N LEU A 24 -46.95 -5.10 -33.47
CA LEU A 24 -45.89 -6.00 -32.97
C LEU A 24 -45.65 -7.21 -33.91
N LYS A 25 -46.29 -7.24 -35.08
CA LYS A 25 -46.10 -8.30 -36.07
C LYS A 25 -44.80 -8.24 -36.85
N LYS A 26 -44.10 -7.11 -36.87
CA LYS A 26 -42.73 -7.04 -37.35
C LYS A 26 -41.76 -7.55 -36.26
N GLN A 27 -40.88 -8.45 -36.63
CA GLN A 27 -39.82 -8.97 -35.75
C GLN A 27 -38.78 -7.84 -35.51
N VAL A 28 -39.09 -6.99 -34.57
CA VAL A 28 -38.14 -6.02 -34.08
C VAL A 28 -37.25 -6.72 -33.08
N THR A 29 -35.96 -6.72 -33.36
CA THR A 29 -34.93 -7.31 -32.50
C THR A 29 -34.15 -6.20 -31.80
N VAL A 30 -34.06 -6.25 -30.49
CA VAL A 30 -33.09 -5.43 -29.71
C VAL A 30 -32.03 -6.38 -29.19
N THR A 31 -30.76 -6.00 -29.38
CA THR A 31 -29.64 -6.80 -28.91
C THR A 31 -28.80 -6.00 -27.94
N ILE A 32 -28.15 -6.70 -27.01
CA ILE A 32 -27.05 -6.19 -26.20
C ILE A 32 -25.84 -7.07 -26.51
N ASP A 33 -24.75 -6.49 -26.98
CA ASP A 33 -23.54 -7.20 -27.46
C ASP A 33 -23.85 -8.29 -28.51
N GLY A 34 -24.86 -8.07 -29.37
CA GLY A 34 -25.29 -9.01 -30.37
C GLY A 34 -26.24 -10.10 -29.87
N GLU A 35 -26.45 -10.25 -28.57
CA GLU A 35 -27.39 -11.18 -27.99
C GLU A 35 -28.81 -10.57 -27.93
N ALA A 36 -29.78 -11.23 -28.58
CA ALA A 36 -31.13 -10.71 -28.66
C ALA A 36 -31.86 -10.74 -27.30
N LEU A 37 -32.53 -9.64 -27.00
CA LEU A 37 -33.50 -9.60 -25.90
C LEU A 37 -34.74 -10.41 -26.31
N PRO A 38 -35.32 -11.21 -25.40
CA PRO A 38 -36.50 -11.98 -25.69
C PRO A 38 -37.74 -11.07 -25.84
N MET A 39 -38.00 -10.60 -27.06
CA MET A 39 -39.06 -9.61 -27.37
C MET A 39 -40.47 -10.02 -26.92
N GLY A 40 -40.76 -11.33 -26.88
CA GLY A 40 -42.02 -11.83 -26.32
C GLY A 40 -42.19 -11.45 -24.84
N THR A 41 -41.13 -11.53 -24.08
CA THR A 41 -41.09 -11.08 -22.68
C THR A 41 -41.19 -9.56 -22.57
N LEU A 42 -40.50 -8.80 -23.45
CA LEU A 42 -40.62 -7.35 -23.53
C LEU A 42 -42.06 -6.88 -23.76
N CYS A 43 -42.82 -7.55 -24.61
CA CYS A 43 -44.21 -7.22 -24.84
C CYS A 43 -45.08 -7.47 -23.59
N VAL A 44 -44.84 -8.56 -22.88
CA VAL A 44 -45.58 -8.89 -21.65
C VAL A 44 -45.18 -7.88 -20.54
N GLU A 45 -43.92 -7.61 -20.39
CA GLU A 45 -43.41 -6.67 -19.37
C GLU A 45 -43.77 -5.21 -19.67
N ALA A 46 -43.72 -4.78 -20.93
CA ALA A 46 -44.23 -3.46 -21.32
C ALA A 46 -45.72 -3.32 -20.98
N THR A 47 -46.48 -4.40 -21.13
CA THR A 47 -47.87 -4.46 -20.74
C THR A 47 -48.04 -4.34 -19.21
N HIS A 48 -47.22 -5.03 -18.42
CA HIS A 48 -47.21 -4.90 -16.96
C HIS A 48 -46.77 -3.54 -16.48
N ALA A 49 -45.74 -2.96 -17.11
CA ALA A 49 -45.20 -1.67 -16.78
C ALA A 49 -46.19 -0.50 -16.98
N LEU A 50 -46.96 -0.55 -18.06
CA LEU A 50 -48.06 0.41 -18.28
C LEU A 50 -49.11 0.37 -17.18
N ARG A 51 -49.43 -0.81 -16.63
CA ARG A 51 -50.38 -0.95 -15.52
C ARG A 51 -49.93 -0.31 -14.23
N ALA A 52 -48.63 -0.15 -14.04
CA ALA A 52 -48.08 0.40 -12.80
C ALA A 52 -47.95 1.94 -12.74
N GLY A 53 -48.31 2.66 -13.81
CA GLY A 53 -48.43 4.11 -13.80
C GLY A 53 -47.14 4.94 -13.76
N LYS A 54 -46.02 4.38 -14.20
CA LYS A 54 -44.71 5.06 -14.19
C LYS A 54 -44.11 5.13 -15.61
N ALA A 55 -44.35 6.21 -16.36
CA ALA A 55 -43.98 6.35 -17.77
C ALA A 55 -42.65 7.10 -18.03
N GLY A 56 -41.74 7.18 -17.09
CA GLY A 56 -40.49 7.93 -17.30
C GLY A 56 -39.66 7.42 -18.48
N GLY A 57 -39.53 8.23 -19.54
CA GLY A 57 -38.68 7.94 -20.70
C GLY A 57 -39.32 7.10 -21.83
N TYR A 58 -40.55 6.67 -21.65
CA TYR A 58 -41.26 5.81 -22.63
C TYR A 58 -42.49 6.50 -23.23
N GLU A 59 -42.52 7.83 -23.31
CA GLU A 59 -43.69 8.60 -23.75
C GLU A 59 -44.22 8.19 -25.09
N LYS A 60 -43.35 7.87 -26.07
CA LYS A 60 -43.75 7.46 -27.40
C LYS A 60 -44.36 6.05 -27.45
N LEU A 61 -43.85 5.14 -26.63
CA LEU A 61 -44.43 3.82 -26.47
C LEU A 61 -45.77 3.94 -25.75
N TYR A 62 -45.87 4.82 -24.77
CA TYR A 62 -47.08 5.16 -24.08
C TYR A 62 -48.16 5.72 -25.05
N ASP A 63 -47.81 6.65 -25.92
CA ASP A 63 -48.69 7.22 -26.92
C ASP A 63 -49.21 6.14 -27.92
N LYS A 64 -48.35 5.21 -28.30
CA LYS A 64 -48.75 4.06 -29.15
C LYS A 64 -49.72 3.13 -28.44
N LEU A 65 -49.51 2.92 -27.15
CA LEU A 65 -50.39 2.08 -26.33
C LEU A 65 -51.72 2.80 -26.01
N LEU A 66 -51.75 4.11 -25.87
CA LEU A 66 -52.95 4.95 -25.72
C LEU A 66 -53.91 4.86 -26.91
N ARG A 67 -53.39 4.51 -28.12
CA ARG A 67 -54.26 4.30 -29.28
C ARG A 67 -55.05 2.96 -29.24
N GLN A 68 -54.66 2.08 -28.33
CA GLN A 68 -55.26 0.73 -28.23
C GLN A 68 -55.87 0.41 -26.86
N TYR A 69 -55.47 1.13 -25.82
CA TYR A 69 -55.95 0.91 -24.44
C TYR A 69 -56.42 2.21 -23.79
N PRO A 70 -57.36 2.16 -22.85
CA PRO A 70 -57.75 3.30 -22.05
C PRO A 70 -56.54 3.88 -21.29
N PRO A 71 -56.45 5.21 -21.07
CA PRO A 71 -55.26 5.86 -20.48
C PRO A 71 -54.79 5.28 -19.16
N LYS A 72 -55.70 4.83 -18.30
CA LYS A 72 -55.34 4.22 -17.01
C LYS A 72 -54.64 2.88 -17.18
N ASP A 73 -55.01 2.10 -18.19
CA ASP A 73 -54.44 0.80 -18.46
C ASP A 73 -53.09 0.93 -19.18
N ALA A 74 -52.96 1.90 -20.09
CA ALA A 74 -51.71 2.18 -20.81
C ALA A 74 -50.56 2.59 -19.91
N LEU A 75 -50.80 3.47 -18.91
CA LEU A 75 -49.79 3.91 -17.93
C LEU A 75 -49.34 2.79 -17.00
N ASN A 76 -50.26 1.92 -16.59
CA ASN A 76 -49.98 0.83 -15.69
C ASN A 76 -49.09 -0.28 -16.30
N TYR A 77 -49.04 -0.37 -17.64
CA TYR A 77 -48.28 -1.41 -18.35
C TYR A 77 -46.81 -1.06 -18.58
N LEU A 78 -46.45 0.25 -18.63
CA LEU A 78 -45.09 0.65 -19.06
C LEU A 78 -44.04 0.75 -17.95
N ALA A 79 -44.41 0.91 -16.71
CA ALA A 79 -43.46 1.46 -15.79
C ALA A 79 -42.72 0.49 -14.87
N VAL A 80 -43.33 -0.57 -14.37
CA VAL A 80 -42.64 -1.44 -13.40
C VAL A 80 -42.07 -2.68 -14.08
N GLY A 81 -42.83 -3.35 -14.94
CA GLY A 81 -42.38 -4.62 -15.50
C GLY A 81 -41.28 -4.50 -16.56
N LEU A 82 -41.34 -3.49 -17.46
CA LEU A 82 -40.31 -3.31 -18.49
C LEU A 82 -39.00 -2.83 -17.85
N GLY A 83 -39.07 -1.92 -16.87
CA GLY A 83 -37.90 -1.46 -16.14
C GLY A 83 -37.21 -2.58 -15.36
N ASP A 84 -37.98 -3.39 -14.64
CA ASP A 84 -37.46 -4.55 -13.90
C ASP A 84 -36.87 -5.61 -14.84
N PHE A 85 -37.54 -5.90 -15.97
CA PHE A 85 -37.02 -6.80 -16.98
C PHE A 85 -35.71 -6.32 -17.60
N LEU A 86 -35.65 -5.06 -18.05
CA LEU A 86 -34.42 -4.49 -18.63
C LEU A 86 -33.32 -4.43 -17.62
N SER A 87 -33.62 -4.07 -16.36
CA SER A 87 -32.67 -4.09 -15.25
C SER A 87 -32.10 -5.50 -15.05
N ALA A 88 -32.94 -6.52 -15.01
CA ALA A 88 -32.48 -7.90 -14.88
C ALA A 88 -31.63 -8.36 -16.06
N GLU A 89 -31.97 -7.96 -17.30
CA GLU A 89 -31.20 -8.30 -18.50
C GLU A 89 -29.84 -7.54 -18.55
N CYS A 90 -29.77 -6.30 -18.09
CA CYS A 90 -28.52 -5.58 -17.93
C CYS A 90 -27.65 -6.22 -16.84
N GLU A 91 -28.24 -6.55 -15.68
CA GLU A 91 -27.53 -7.19 -14.58
C GLU A 91 -27.03 -8.60 -14.94
N ARG A 92 -27.78 -9.37 -15.72
CA ARG A 92 -27.36 -10.68 -16.22
C ARG A 92 -26.09 -10.61 -17.08
N ARG A 93 -25.87 -9.49 -17.77
CA ARG A 93 -24.73 -9.26 -18.66
C ARG A 93 -23.60 -8.50 -17.97
N LYS A 94 -23.84 -8.04 -16.76
CA LYS A 94 -22.83 -7.36 -15.97
C LYS A 94 -21.70 -8.33 -15.62
N VAL A 95 -20.50 -7.86 -15.79
CA VAL A 95 -19.27 -8.51 -15.32
C VAL A 95 -18.59 -7.52 -14.40
N ASP A 96 -18.48 -7.87 -13.13
CA ASP A 96 -17.77 -7.02 -12.18
C ASP A 96 -16.27 -6.95 -12.53
N PRO A 97 -15.63 -5.77 -12.39
CA PRO A 97 -14.20 -5.65 -12.57
C PRO A 97 -13.45 -6.47 -11.52
N LEU A 98 -12.32 -7.01 -11.90
CA LEU A 98 -11.40 -7.67 -10.99
C LEU A 98 -10.20 -6.76 -10.77
N ASP A 99 -9.98 -6.35 -9.51
CA ASP A 99 -8.83 -5.55 -9.12
C ASP A 99 -7.53 -6.36 -9.20
N ALA A 100 -6.44 -5.67 -9.57
CA ALA A 100 -5.10 -6.24 -9.47
C ALA A 100 -4.75 -6.50 -8.01
N THR A 101 -4.01 -7.58 -7.77
CA THR A 101 -3.50 -7.93 -6.45
C THR A 101 -2.01 -8.21 -6.50
N LEU A 102 -1.35 -8.21 -5.35
CA LEU A 102 0.05 -8.58 -5.22
C LEU A 102 0.28 -9.51 -4.03
N GLU A 103 1.31 -10.33 -4.16
CA GLU A 103 1.88 -11.12 -3.08
C GLU A 103 3.25 -10.55 -2.70
N TRP A 104 3.45 -10.25 -1.41
CA TRP A 104 4.71 -9.81 -0.83
C TRP A 104 5.59 -11.00 -0.48
N THR A 105 6.66 -11.23 -1.25
CA THR A 105 7.54 -12.40 -1.08
C THR A 105 8.58 -12.24 0.02
N LYS A 106 8.78 -11.02 0.52
CA LYS A 106 9.86 -10.63 1.45
C LYS A 106 11.27 -10.78 0.86
N ASN A 107 11.40 -11.12 -0.41
CA ASN A 107 12.67 -11.32 -1.10
C ASN A 107 13.11 -10.03 -1.78
N ILE A 108 14.26 -9.47 -1.38
CA ILE A 108 14.81 -8.22 -1.95
C ILE A 108 15.03 -8.30 -3.48
N SER A 109 15.31 -9.49 -4.04
CA SER A 109 15.60 -9.64 -5.46
C SER A 109 14.36 -9.81 -6.32
N SER A 110 13.25 -10.28 -5.74
CA SER A 110 11.95 -10.44 -6.38
C SER A 110 10.87 -10.17 -5.33
N PRO A 111 10.64 -8.91 -4.97
CA PRO A 111 9.85 -8.56 -3.78
C PRO A 111 8.36 -8.84 -3.96
N PHE A 112 7.83 -8.77 -5.18
CA PHE A 112 6.40 -8.90 -5.45
C PHE A 112 6.11 -9.88 -6.57
N ILE A 113 5.03 -10.64 -6.41
CA ILE A 113 4.33 -11.35 -7.47
C ILE A 113 3.05 -10.57 -7.72
N TYR A 114 2.81 -10.19 -8.96
CA TYR A 114 1.63 -9.40 -9.34
C TYR A 114 0.63 -10.26 -10.08
N TYR A 115 -0.65 -10.08 -9.75
CA TYR A 115 -1.79 -10.62 -10.47
C TYR A 115 -2.53 -9.46 -11.12
N GLY A 116 -2.76 -9.55 -12.43
CA GLY A 116 -3.33 -8.44 -13.22
C GLY A 116 -4.80 -8.21 -12.94
N ASP A 117 -5.24 -6.97 -13.16
CA ASP A 117 -6.63 -6.58 -13.20
C ASP A 117 -7.34 -7.06 -14.47
N ARG A 118 -8.66 -7.06 -14.41
CA ARG A 118 -9.53 -7.21 -15.58
C ARG A 118 -10.67 -6.21 -15.48
N PRO A 119 -10.95 -5.44 -16.55
CA PRO A 119 -12.09 -4.56 -16.57
C PRO A 119 -13.37 -5.38 -16.49
N GLY A 120 -14.37 -4.82 -15.86
CA GLY A 120 -15.74 -5.28 -15.89
C GLY A 120 -16.45 -4.80 -17.14
N ARG A 121 -17.74 -5.15 -17.27
CA ARG A 121 -18.65 -4.67 -18.31
C ARG A 121 -20.03 -4.45 -17.73
N GLU A 122 -20.69 -3.39 -18.17
CA GLU A 122 -22.08 -3.16 -17.83
C GLU A 122 -22.83 -2.50 -18.98
N ALA A 123 -24.13 -2.74 -19.05
CA ALA A 123 -25.02 -2.07 -20.00
C ALA A 123 -25.69 -0.89 -19.29
N ASP A 124 -25.71 0.28 -19.95
CA ASP A 124 -26.46 1.44 -19.45
C ASP A 124 -27.96 1.17 -19.60
N LEU A 125 -28.63 0.94 -18.47
CA LEU A 125 -30.08 0.68 -18.42
C LEU A 125 -30.89 1.79 -19.09
N ALA A 126 -30.51 3.06 -18.93
CA ALA A 126 -31.23 4.19 -19.51
C ALA A 126 -31.04 4.22 -21.04
N GLU A 127 -29.87 3.86 -21.55
CA GLU A 127 -29.61 3.75 -22.98
C GLU A 127 -30.36 2.59 -23.57
N VAL A 128 -30.29 1.41 -22.98
CA VAL A 128 -31.02 0.22 -23.40
C VAL A 128 -32.52 0.53 -23.43
N GLY A 129 -33.08 1.16 -22.42
CA GLY A 129 -34.48 1.56 -22.36
C GLY A 129 -34.87 2.51 -23.48
N ARG A 130 -34.04 3.51 -23.79
CA ARG A 130 -34.27 4.43 -24.92
C ARG A 130 -34.21 3.72 -26.26
N LEU A 131 -33.27 2.80 -26.45
CA LEU A 131 -33.15 2.02 -27.69
C LEU A 131 -34.36 1.07 -27.88
N VAL A 132 -34.80 0.40 -26.82
CA VAL A 132 -36.02 -0.41 -26.84
C VAL A 132 -37.22 0.43 -27.23
N ALA A 133 -37.46 1.56 -26.57
CA ALA A 133 -38.57 2.45 -26.89
C ALA A 133 -38.51 2.96 -28.33
N ARG A 134 -37.34 3.33 -28.83
CA ARG A 134 -37.14 3.78 -30.22
C ARG A 134 -37.36 2.65 -31.23
N ALA A 135 -36.85 1.43 -30.95
CA ALA A 135 -37.02 0.27 -31.81
C ALA A 135 -38.50 -0.06 -32.00
N MET A 136 -39.26 -0.03 -30.90
CA MET A 136 -40.70 -0.28 -30.92
C MET A 136 -41.48 0.86 -31.62
N ASP A 137 -41.05 2.12 -31.47
CA ASP A 137 -41.71 3.27 -32.13
C ASP A 137 -41.50 3.26 -33.66
N MET A 138 -40.31 2.91 -34.11
CA MET A 138 -39.92 2.99 -35.53
C MET A 138 -40.05 1.67 -36.28
N ASP A 139 -40.48 0.56 -35.65
CA ASP A 139 -40.46 -0.79 -36.19
C ASP A 139 -39.09 -1.20 -36.79
N GLN A 140 -38.01 -0.81 -36.09
CA GLN A 140 -36.60 -1.05 -36.51
C GLN A 140 -35.84 -1.74 -35.38
N SER A 141 -34.96 -2.70 -35.76
CA SER A 141 -34.06 -3.31 -34.80
C SER A 141 -33.08 -2.29 -34.26
N ALA A 142 -32.67 -2.47 -33.00
CA ALA A 142 -31.69 -1.63 -32.33
C ALA A 142 -30.62 -2.48 -31.64
N HIS A 143 -29.43 -1.90 -31.52
CA HIS A 143 -28.27 -2.56 -30.92
C HIS A 143 -27.73 -1.71 -29.78
N ALA A 144 -27.66 -2.25 -28.59
CA ALA A 144 -26.96 -1.71 -27.44
C ALA A 144 -25.65 -2.46 -27.25
N TYR A 145 -24.72 -1.81 -26.58
CA TYR A 145 -23.44 -2.39 -26.22
C TYR A 145 -23.16 -2.18 -24.73
N THR A 146 -22.46 -3.13 -24.13
CA THR A 146 -21.88 -2.90 -22.82
C THR A 146 -20.66 -2.01 -22.97
N HIS A 147 -20.39 -1.19 -21.97
CA HIS A 147 -19.15 -0.42 -21.85
C HIS A 147 -18.25 -1.06 -20.79
N GLU A 148 -16.97 -0.81 -20.91
CA GLU A 148 -15.99 -1.28 -19.94
C GLU A 148 -16.08 -0.47 -18.64
N VAL A 149 -16.06 -1.19 -17.51
CA VAL A 149 -15.94 -0.64 -16.17
C VAL A 149 -14.50 -0.92 -15.70
N PRO A 150 -13.67 0.11 -15.51
CA PRO A 150 -12.29 -0.11 -15.08
C PRO A 150 -12.24 -0.74 -13.69
N ALA A 151 -11.21 -1.53 -13.42
CA ALA A 151 -10.88 -1.97 -12.08
C ALA A 151 -10.54 -0.76 -11.19
N ASN A 152 -10.84 -0.84 -9.89
CA ASN A 152 -10.48 0.20 -8.92
C ASN A 152 -8.98 0.26 -8.67
N VAL A 153 -8.31 -0.91 -8.75
CA VAL A 153 -6.87 -1.06 -8.63
C VAL A 153 -6.33 -1.75 -9.86
N THR A 154 -5.48 -1.07 -10.63
CA THR A 154 -4.84 -1.64 -11.81
C THR A 154 -3.45 -2.21 -11.50
N LEU A 155 -2.96 -3.08 -12.37
CA LEU A 155 -1.57 -3.57 -12.30
C LEU A 155 -0.56 -2.42 -12.43
N ALA A 156 -0.91 -1.39 -13.19
CA ALA A 156 -0.08 -0.19 -13.33
C ALA A 156 0.02 0.57 -12.02
N ASP A 157 -1.10 0.73 -11.30
CA ASP A 157 -1.14 1.37 -9.98
C ASP A 157 -0.30 0.61 -8.96
N LEU A 158 -0.45 -0.72 -8.90
CA LEU A 158 0.37 -1.54 -8.00
C LEU A 158 1.86 -1.40 -8.28
N LYS A 159 2.27 -1.46 -9.54
CA LYS A 159 3.68 -1.30 -9.92
C LYS A 159 4.22 0.10 -9.65
N GLN A 160 3.39 1.14 -9.80
CA GLN A 160 3.76 2.51 -9.47
C GLN A 160 3.96 2.70 -7.97
N ASN A 161 3.12 2.04 -7.15
CA ASN A 161 3.07 2.22 -5.70
C ASN A 161 3.87 1.16 -4.92
N THR A 162 4.70 0.36 -5.61
CA THR A 162 5.61 -0.64 -5.02
C THR A 162 7.02 -0.54 -5.56
N LYS A 163 7.45 0.66 -5.97
CA LYS A 163 8.83 0.91 -6.41
C LYS A 163 9.83 0.85 -5.27
N GLU A 164 11.08 0.54 -5.58
CA GLU A 164 12.16 0.69 -4.63
C GLU A 164 12.39 2.18 -4.34
N LEU A 165 12.08 2.60 -3.11
CA LEU A 165 12.23 3.99 -2.65
C LEU A 165 13.66 4.28 -2.22
N ALA A 166 14.24 3.31 -1.49
CA ALA A 166 15.58 3.46 -0.95
C ALA A 166 16.19 2.11 -0.62
N ARG A 167 17.51 2.05 -0.71
CA ARG A 167 18.35 0.94 -0.29
C ARG A 167 19.53 1.48 0.51
N PHE A 168 19.83 0.84 1.64
CA PHE A 168 21.03 1.13 2.40
C PHE A 168 21.64 -0.13 2.97
N SER A 169 22.99 -0.17 3.01
CA SER A 169 23.73 -1.32 3.49
C SER A 169 24.85 -0.92 4.43
N THR A 170 25.13 -1.77 5.42
CA THR A 170 26.32 -1.69 6.27
C THR A 170 27.06 -3.01 6.32
N SER A 171 28.39 -2.94 6.40
CA SER A 171 29.25 -4.12 6.53
C SER A 171 29.53 -4.44 7.99
N PHE A 172 29.64 -5.73 8.30
CA PHE A 172 30.05 -6.25 9.61
C PHE A 172 31.06 -7.39 9.49
N THR A 173 31.96 -7.34 8.50
CA THR A 173 32.96 -8.37 8.18
C THR A 173 33.86 -8.73 9.35
N THR A 174 34.23 -7.75 10.19
CA THR A 174 35.08 -7.93 11.36
C THR A 174 34.35 -8.42 12.62
N SER A 175 33.03 -8.68 12.52
CA SER A 175 32.22 -9.08 13.67
C SER A 175 32.40 -10.56 13.99
N GLY A 176 32.46 -10.88 15.27
CA GLY A 176 32.42 -12.26 15.76
C GLY A 176 31.03 -12.91 15.54
N GLU A 177 30.97 -14.23 15.70
CA GLU A 177 29.79 -15.04 15.39
C GLU A 177 28.51 -14.59 16.13
N ASN A 178 28.60 -14.40 17.43
CA ASN A 178 27.43 -13.98 18.23
C ASN A 178 26.86 -12.63 17.78
N ARG A 179 27.74 -11.68 17.42
CA ARG A 179 27.30 -10.38 16.89
C ARG A 179 26.65 -10.51 15.52
N ARG A 180 27.18 -11.37 14.65
CA ARG A 180 26.57 -11.69 13.32
C ARG A 180 25.20 -12.32 13.51
N HIS A 181 25.06 -13.25 14.44
CA HIS A 181 23.79 -13.89 14.78
C HIS A 181 22.74 -12.87 15.25
N ASN A 182 23.09 -11.97 16.19
CA ASN A 182 22.19 -10.92 16.69
C ASN A 182 21.72 -9.97 15.59
N LEU A 183 22.63 -9.56 14.68
CA LEU A 183 22.31 -8.74 13.52
C LEU A 183 21.29 -9.43 12.60
N THR A 184 21.51 -10.72 12.32
CA THR A 184 20.61 -11.51 11.47
C THR A 184 19.24 -11.64 12.11
N LEU A 185 19.18 -12.04 13.39
CA LEU A 185 17.94 -12.23 14.14
C LEU A 185 17.10 -10.94 14.18
N ALA A 186 17.72 -9.80 14.47
CA ALA A 186 17.00 -8.52 14.50
C ALA A 186 16.56 -8.06 13.10
N ALA A 187 17.37 -8.32 12.06
CA ALA A 187 17.01 -7.99 10.68
C ALA A 187 15.84 -8.86 10.16
N GLU A 188 15.84 -10.14 10.49
CA GLU A 188 14.76 -11.08 10.13
C GLU A 188 13.44 -10.70 10.81
N ALA A 189 13.47 -10.25 12.07
CA ALA A 189 12.28 -9.77 12.77
C ALA A 189 11.63 -8.55 12.09
N ILE A 190 12.42 -7.72 11.41
CA ILE A 190 11.93 -6.51 10.72
C ILE A 190 11.52 -6.82 9.27
N SER A 191 12.19 -7.80 8.65
CA SER A 191 11.94 -8.12 7.25
C SER A 191 10.53 -8.66 7.03
N GLY A 192 9.81 -8.06 6.10
CA GLY A 192 8.41 -8.41 5.81
C GLY A 192 7.39 -7.49 6.49
N THR A 193 7.84 -6.48 7.24
CA THR A 193 6.94 -5.45 7.77
C THR A 193 6.24 -4.73 6.62
N VAL A 194 4.93 -4.54 6.77
CA VAL A 194 4.09 -3.71 5.91
C VAL A 194 3.46 -2.64 6.79
N LEU A 195 3.59 -1.38 6.40
CA LEU A 195 2.96 -0.25 7.07
C LEU A 195 1.89 0.33 6.16
N LEU A 196 0.65 0.33 6.59
CA LEU A 196 -0.45 1.00 5.89
C LEU A 196 -0.28 2.54 5.97
N PRO A 197 -0.99 3.31 5.14
CA PRO A 197 -1.00 4.77 5.21
C PRO A 197 -1.26 5.28 6.63
N GLY A 198 -0.36 6.15 7.12
CA GLY A 198 -0.43 6.73 8.46
C GLY A 198 0.13 5.86 9.59
N GLU A 199 0.41 4.58 9.37
CA GLU A 199 0.97 3.70 10.40
C GLU A 199 2.42 4.04 10.75
N THR A 200 2.76 3.76 11.99
CA THR A 200 4.07 4.02 12.59
C THR A 200 4.81 2.72 12.86
N PHE A 201 6.07 2.66 12.48
CA PHE A 201 7.00 1.58 12.83
C PHE A 201 7.71 1.92 14.15
N SER A 202 7.78 0.97 15.08
CA SER A 202 8.62 0.99 16.26
C SER A 202 9.62 -0.15 16.20
N PHE A 203 10.91 0.18 16.28
CA PHE A 203 11.97 -0.82 16.28
C PHE A 203 11.88 -1.73 17.50
N ASN A 204 11.63 -1.15 18.67
CA ASN A 204 11.56 -1.92 19.90
C ASN A 204 10.34 -2.83 19.95
N GLN A 205 9.19 -2.41 19.44
CA GLN A 205 8.01 -3.27 19.34
C GLN A 205 8.21 -4.41 18.35
N THR A 206 8.83 -4.13 17.19
CA THR A 206 9.03 -5.13 16.13
C THR A 206 10.09 -6.16 16.49
N VAL A 207 11.24 -5.73 16.97
CA VAL A 207 12.34 -6.63 17.35
C VAL A 207 12.11 -7.26 18.73
N GLY A 208 11.44 -6.54 19.63
CA GLY A 208 11.18 -6.95 21.01
C GLY A 208 12.42 -6.86 21.91
N GLU A 209 12.30 -7.40 23.12
CA GLU A 209 13.40 -7.43 24.09
C GLU A 209 14.55 -8.29 23.60
N ARG A 210 15.78 -7.85 23.89
CA ARG A 210 17.02 -8.53 23.47
C ARG A 210 17.47 -9.42 24.63
N THR A 211 16.83 -10.57 24.78
CA THR A 211 17.13 -11.55 25.83
C THR A 211 17.67 -12.87 25.28
N ALA A 212 18.32 -13.67 26.13
CA ALA A 212 18.83 -14.97 25.73
C ALA A 212 17.70 -15.93 25.34
N GLU A 213 16.56 -15.86 26.01
CA GLU A 213 15.35 -16.66 25.75
C GLU A 213 14.78 -16.39 24.35
N ARG A 214 14.97 -15.18 23.83
CA ARG A 214 14.60 -14.79 22.47
C ARG A 214 15.71 -15.07 21.44
N GLY A 215 16.77 -15.77 21.85
CA GLY A 215 17.86 -16.19 20.99
C GLY A 215 18.99 -15.18 20.80
N PHE A 216 18.97 -14.02 21.48
CA PHE A 216 20.08 -13.08 21.42
C PHE A 216 21.27 -13.60 22.23
N ARG A 217 22.47 -13.37 21.71
CA ARG A 217 23.74 -13.85 22.28
C ARG A 217 24.56 -12.69 22.85
N GLU A 218 25.44 -13.02 23.77
CA GLU A 218 26.40 -12.07 24.32
C GLU A 218 27.41 -11.62 23.25
N ALA A 219 27.56 -10.32 23.08
CA ALA A 219 28.54 -9.68 22.22
C ALA A 219 28.93 -8.32 22.80
N ASN A 220 29.85 -7.61 22.14
CA ASN A 220 30.22 -6.27 22.60
C ASN A 220 29.07 -5.27 22.40
N VAL A 221 28.69 -4.57 23.47
CA VAL A 221 27.75 -3.46 23.51
C VAL A 221 28.49 -2.20 23.96
N VAL A 222 27.92 -1.02 23.66
CA VAL A 222 28.43 0.26 24.16
C VAL A 222 27.57 0.70 25.33
N VAL A 223 28.13 0.84 26.50
CA VAL A 223 27.48 1.36 27.70
C VAL A 223 28.33 2.49 28.27
N ASN A 224 27.75 3.66 28.49
CA ASN A 224 28.45 4.87 28.98
C ASN A 224 29.70 5.22 28.17
N GLY A 225 29.69 4.98 26.84
CA GLY A 225 30.81 5.27 25.96
C GLY A 225 31.98 4.26 26.00
N GLU A 226 31.79 3.11 26.63
CA GLU A 226 32.76 2.02 26.72
C GLU A 226 32.20 0.71 26.18
N PHE A 227 33.10 -0.14 25.65
CA PHE A 227 32.72 -1.49 25.19
C PHE A 227 32.72 -2.47 26.37
N GLN A 228 31.60 -3.15 26.55
CA GLN A 228 31.49 -4.25 27.51
C GLN A 228 30.69 -5.42 26.90
N LYS A 229 30.75 -6.59 27.58
CA LYS A 229 29.94 -7.73 27.19
C LYS A 229 28.49 -7.54 27.60
N GLY A 230 27.55 -7.85 26.67
CA GLY A 230 26.11 -7.77 26.92
C GLY A 230 25.31 -8.48 25.85
N ILE A 231 24.09 -8.89 26.19
CA ILE A 231 23.18 -9.57 25.27
C ILE A 231 22.68 -8.58 24.21
N GLY A 232 22.59 -9.01 22.93
CA GLY A 232 22.08 -8.19 21.84
C GLY A 232 23.10 -7.26 21.18
N GLY A 233 24.39 -7.40 21.50
CA GLY A 233 25.44 -6.62 20.83
C GLY A 233 25.37 -6.76 19.32
N GLY A 234 25.32 -5.61 18.61
CA GLY A 234 25.14 -5.51 17.16
C GLY A 234 23.76 -4.97 16.71
N VAL A 235 22.74 -5.03 17.53
CA VAL A 235 21.37 -4.63 17.15
C VAL A 235 21.29 -3.14 16.75
N CYS A 236 22.06 -2.24 17.36
CA CYS A 236 22.13 -0.83 16.95
C CYS A 236 22.69 -0.62 15.52
N GLN A 237 23.41 -1.58 14.95
CA GLN A 237 23.77 -1.53 13.53
C GLN A 237 22.56 -1.82 12.64
N VAL A 238 21.62 -2.65 13.10
CA VAL A 238 20.35 -2.94 12.38
C VAL A 238 19.47 -1.68 12.36
N SER A 239 19.25 -1.05 13.51
CA SER A 239 18.50 0.22 13.57
C SER A 239 19.15 1.32 12.75
N THR A 240 20.48 1.45 12.79
CA THR A 240 21.22 2.41 11.98
C THR A 240 21.08 2.17 10.48
N THR A 241 21.14 0.91 10.05
CA THR A 241 20.99 0.57 8.62
C THR A 241 19.58 0.90 8.12
N LEU A 242 18.55 0.53 8.89
CA LEU A 242 17.16 0.87 8.58
C LEU A 242 16.94 2.39 8.61
N TYR A 243 17.44 3.10 9.61
CA TYR A 243 17.36 4.56 9.73
C TYR A 243 17.87 5.28 8.48
N ASN A 244 19.01 4.86 7.94
CA ASN A 244 19.54 5.45 6.71
C ASN A 244 18.64 5.14 5.49
N ALA A 245 18.08 3.97 5.39
CA ALA A 245 17.12 3.65 4.33
C ALA A 245 15.86 4.53 4.44
N VAL A 246 15.32 4.71 5.65
CA VAL A 246 14.18 5.59 5.94
C VAL A 246 14.45 7.05 5.57
N LEU A 247 15.63 7.57 5.92
CA LEU A 247 16.03 8.93 5.56
C LEU A 247 16.17 9.12 4.04
N LEU A 248 16.73 8.12 3.34
CA LEU A 248 16.86 8.12 1.88
C LEU A 248 15.51 8.03 1.17
N ALA A 249 14.55 7.31 1.76
CA ALA A 249 13.17 7.26 1.29
C ALA A 249 12.37 8.54 1.61
N ALA A 250 12.99 9.52 2.26
CA ALA A 250 12.36 10.76 2.73
C ALA A 250 11.16 10.57 3.65
N LEU A 251 11.06 9.44 4.35
CA LEU A 251 10.00 9.19 5.32
C LEU A 251 10.22 10.02 6.60
N PRO A 252 9.16 10.43 7.30
CA PRO A 252 9.26 11.15 8.56
C PRO A 252 9.76 10.23 9.68
N VAL A 253 10.84 10.64 10.33
CA VAL A 253 11.37 10.02 11.54
C VAL A 253 10.78 10.74 12.74
N GLU A 254 10.07 10.01 13.60
CA GLU A 254 9.42 10.57 14.79
C GLU A 254 10.31 10.47 16.03
N ASN A 255 11.14 9.42 16.11
CA ASN A 255 12.12 9.27 17.18
C ASN A 255 13.39 8.58 16.68
N ALA A 256 14.56 9.15 16.95
CA ALA A 256 15.87 8.55 16.70
C ALA A 256 16.94 9.25 17.55
N ALA A 257 17.78 8.49 18.18
CA ALA A 257 18.91 8.99 18.96
C ALA A 257 20.25 8.54 18.38
N ALA A 258 21.30 9.38 18.52
CA ALA A 258 22.67 8.98 18.20
C ALA A 258 23.30 8.21 19.35
N HIS A 259 24.39 7.49 19.08
CA HIS A 259 25.23 6.94 20.12
C HIS A 259 25.99 8.08 20.84
N SER A 260 26.45 7.83 22.05
CA SER A 260 27.31 8.74 22.81
C SER A 260 28.72 8.86 22.20
N ILE A 261 29.13 7.86 21.41
CA ILE A 261 30.44 7.81 20.74
C ILE A 261 30.25 7.47 19.25
N PRO A 262 31.18 7.92 18.38
CA PRO A 262 31.11 7.58 16.96
C PRO A 262 31.14 6.06 16.72
N VAL A 263 30.35 5.60 15.77
CA VAL A 263 30.39 4.22 15.24
C VAL A 263 31.18 4.19 13.93
N SER A 264 31.78 3.04 13.59
CA SER A 264 32.66 2.92 12.43
C SER A 264 31.96 2.52 11.12
N TYR A 265 30.70 2.03 11.18
CA TYR A 265 30.01 1.45 10.03
C TYR A 265 29.14 2.46 9.25
N VAL A 266 29.03 3.70 9.73
CA VAL A 266 28.39 4.83 9.01
C VAL A 266 29.14 6.13 9.31
N PRO A 267 29.05 7.15 8.44
CA PRO A 267 29.51 8.51 8.73
C PRO A 267 28.82 9.11 9.96
N LEU A 268 29.43 10.13 10.57
CA LEU A 268 28.90 10.83 11.73
C LEU A 268 27.47 11.33 11.53
N SER A 269 26.68 11.34 12.60
CA SER A 269 25.25 11.72 12.63
C SER A 269 24.31 10.83 11.81
N ARG A 270 24.81 9.77 11.20
CA ARG A 270 23.98 8.78 10.45
C ARG A 270 23.66 7.53 11.26
N ASP A 271 24.15 7.42 12.46
CA ASP A 271 23.88 6.32 13.38
C ASP A 271 22.54 6.49 14.09
N CYS A 272 21.97 5.39 14.53
CA CYS A 272 20.72 5.34 15.28
C CYS A 272 20.83 4.27 16.37
N THR A 273 20.94 4.68 17.65
CA THR A 273 21.00 3.77 18.78
C THR A 273 19.61 3.36 19.24
N VAL A 274 19.49 2.13 19.74
CA VAL A 274 18.28 1.58 20.37
C VAL A 274 18.68 0.87 21.66
N SER A 275 17.81 0.98 22.67
CA SER A 275 17.94 0.28 23.95
C SER A 275 16.54 -0.02 24.50
N ALA A 276 16.42 -0.54 25.72
CA ALA A 276 15.11 -0.68 26.37
C ALA A 276 14.37 0.67 26.53
N ALA A 277 15.12 1.77 26.72
CA ALA A 277 14.57 3.12 26.92
C ALA A 277 14.61 4.00 25.65
N ILE A 278 15.35 3.62 24.62
CA ILE A 278 15.53 4.41 23.40
C ILE A 278 15.00 3.60 22.23
N ASP A 279 14.00 4.16 21.54
CA ASP A 279 13.40 3.54 20.35
C ASP A 279 13.76 4.31 19.08
N PHE A 280 13.70 3.62 17.95
CA PHE A 280 13.69 4.20 16.63
C PHE A 280 12.29 4.07 16.04
N VAL A 281 11.69 5.21 15.70
CA VAL A 281 10.30 5.31 15.25
C VAL A 281 10.23 6.14 13.97
N PHE A 282 9.54 5.64 12.96
CA PHE A 282 9.22 6.36 11.73
C PHE A 282 7.80 6.04 11.27
N ARG A 283 7.24 6.88 10.38
CA ARG A 283 5.85 6.73 9.91
C ARG A 283 5.78 6.63 8.39
N ASN A 284 4.81 5.84 7.91
CA ASN A 284 4.40 5.87 6.52
C ASN A 284 3.44 7.05 6.32
N ASP A 285 3.92 8.14 5.71
CA ASP A 285 3.13 9.33 5.38
C ASP A 285 2.66 9.36 3.91
N THR A 286 2.77 8.22 3.21
CA THR A 286 2.28 8.06 1.83
C THR A 286 0.81 7.62 1.80
N ALA A 287 0.20 7.66 0.62
CA ALA A 287 -1.17 7.20 0.42
C ALA A 287 -1.27 5.68 0.21
N HIS A 288 -0.14 4.98 0.10
CA HIS A 288 -0.06 3.55 -0.22
C HIS A 288 0.76 2.76 0.81
N PRO A 289 0.64 1.42 0.86
CA PRO A 289 1.44 0.59 1.75
C PRO A 289 2.94 0.74 1.52
N LEU A 290 3.70 0.77 2.61
CA LEU A 290 5.16 0.75 2.63
C LEU A 290 5.64 -0.64 3.05
N TYR A 291 6.56 -1.22 2.28
CA TYR A 291 7.09 -2.57 2.52
C TYR A 291 8.57 -2.47 2.92
N VAL A 292 8.96 -3.18 3.98
CA VAL A 292 10.32 -3.21 4.51
C VAL A 292 10.92 -4.59 4.30
N ALA A 293 11.96 -4.70 3.50
CA ALA A 293 12.72 -5.93 3.31
C ALA A 293 14.13 -5.80 3.88
N ALA A 294 14.63 -6.88 4.48
CA ALA A 294 16.00 -6.99 4.93
C ALA A 294 16.69 -8.22 4.34
N ARG A 295 17.98 -8.12 4.13
CA ARG A 295 18.83 -9.24 3.73
C ARG A 295 20.19 -9.16 4.39
N VAL A 296 20.61 -10.27 4.97
CA VAL A 296 21.96 -10.50 5.46
C VAL A 296 22.66 -11.46 4.51
N LYS A 297 23.72 -11.02 3.85
CA LYS A 297 24.52 -11.84 2.93
C LYS A 297 25.98 -11.37 2.93
N ASN A 298 26.92 -12.29 3.00
CA ASN A 298 28.37 -12.01 2.93
C ASN A 298 28.82 -10.94 3.92
N SER A 299 28.33 -10.99 5.16
CA SER A 299 28.59 -10.01 6.22
C SER A 299 28.17 -8.56 5.86
N VAL A 300 27.18 -8.42 4.99
CA VAL A 300 26.53 -7.16 4.66
C VAL A 300 25.06 -7.27 5.04
N LEU A 301 24.58 -6.30 5.83
CA LEU A 301 23.19 -6.08 6.12
C LEU A 301 22.65 -5.02 5.14
N THR A 302 21.56 -5.33 4.48
CA THR A 302 20.86 -4.43 3.55
C THR A 302 19.41 -4.30 3.95
N PHE A 303 18.89 -3.08 4.04
CA PHE A 303 17.46 -2.78 4.03
C PHE A 303 17.06 -2.16 2.71
N VAL A 304 15.86 -2.53 2.26
CA VAL A 304 15.20 -1.94 1.09
C VAL A 304 13.77 -1.59 1.48
N LEU A 305 13.36 -0.38 1.13
CA LEU A 305 12.00 0.11 1.29
C LEU A 305 11.34 0.18 -0.07
N TYR A 306 10.11 -0.36 -0.17
CA TYR A 306 9.29 -0.27 -1.38
C TYR A 306 7.97 0.43 -1.05
N GLY A 307 7.48 1.23 -1.98
CA GLY A 307 6.25 1.98 -1.81
C GLY A 307 5.98 2.96 -2.94
N GLU A 308 5.19 3.98 -2.66
CA GLU A 308 4.86 5.06 -3.58
C GLU A 308 6.09 5.93 -3.90
N ASP A 309 6.41 6.04 -5.19
CA ASP A 309 7.55 6.83 -5.67
C ASP A 309 7.33 8.33 -5.44
N ARG A 310 8.22 8.96 -4.69
CA ARG A 310 8.20 10.40 -4.39
C ARG A 310 8.92 11.27 -5.42
N GLY A 311 9.41 10.67 -6.50
CA GLY A 311 9.94 11.35 -7.69
C GLY A 311 11.28 12.07 -7.51
N SER A 312 11.85 12.18 -6.31
CA SER A 312 13.11 12.91 -6.08
C SER A 312 14.11 12.05 -5.32
N PRO A 313 15.23 11.66 -5.93
CA PRO A 313 16.26 10.91 -5.24
C PRO A 313 16.85 11.75 -4.09
N CYS A 314 16.99 11.10 -2.94
CA CYS A 314 17.60 11.71 -1.75
C CYS A 314 19.04 11.23 -1.57
N ARG A 315 19.91 12.13 -1.13
CA ARG A 315 21.25 11.78 -0.61
C ARG A 315 21.46 12.34 0.78
N LEU A 316 22.29 11.68 1.55
CA LEU A 316 22.66 12.10 2.90
C LEU A 316 24.09 12.64 2.92
N GLU A 317 24.29 13.72 3.63
CA GLU A 317 25.59 14.38 3.77
C GLU A 317 25.87 14.62 5.24
N SER A 318 27.02 14.13 5.73
CA SER A 318 27.51 14.37 7.08
C SER A 318 28.57 15.48 7.03
N GLU A 319 28.47 16.43 7.93
CA GLU A 319 29.38 17.55 8.06
C GLU A 319 29.96 17.56 9.47
N VAL A 320 31.30 17.63 9.58
CA VAL A 320 31.98 17.87 10.85
C VAL A 320 31.96 19.37 11.11
N VAL A 321 31.32 19.79 12.22
CA VAL A 321 31.21 21.18 12.61
C VAL A 321 32.43 21.60 13.47
N GLU A 322 32.80 20.71 14.41
CA GLU A 322 33.86 21.02 15.37
C GLU A 322 34.50 19.72 15.86
N ARG A 323 35.85 19.74 16.05
CA ARG A 323 36.59 18.72 16.77
C ARG A 323 37.11 19.33 18.06
N ILE A 324 36.82 18.65 19.16
CA ILE A 324 37.23 19.09 20.51
C ILE A 324 38.35 18.16 20.95
N PRO A 325 39.58 18.65 21.03
CA PRO A 325 40.72 17.84 21.43
C PRO A 325 40.57 17.33 22.87
N PHE A 326 41.11 16.15 23.12
CA PHE A 326 41.22 15.61 24.47
C PHE A 326 42.50 16.09 25.16
N ARG A 327 42.51 16.03 26.47
CA ARG A 327 43.70 16.35 27.28
C ARG A 327 44.44 15.06 27.66
N ASN A 328 45.73 15.19 27.91
CA ASN A 328 46.55 14.13 28.47
C ASN A 328 46.67 14.36 29.97
N LEU A 329 46.02 13.55 30.77
CA LEU A 329 45.96 13.72 32.22
C LEU A 329 46.54 12.51 32.94
N CYS A 330 47.23 12.76 34.07
CA CYS A 330 47.53 11.68 35.00
C CYS A 330 46.30 11.28 35.82
N GLU A 331 46.36 10.15 36.52
CA GLU A 331 45.29 9.65 37.39
C GLU A 331 44.87 10.65 38.48
N ASP A 332 45.76 11.53 38.89
CA ASP A 332 45.52 12.62 39.86
C ASP A 332 44.94 13.90 39.24
N GLY A 333 44.62 13.89 37.93
CA GLY A 333 44.08 15.03 37.20
C GLY A 333 45.12 16.10 36.76
N THR A 334 46.40 15.90 37.04
CA THR A 334 47.48 16.78 36.54
C THR A 334 47.82 16.46 35.08
N GLU A 335 48.41 17.40 34.35
CA GLU A 335 48.89 17.14 32.99
C GLU A 335 49.95 16.04 32.95
N ALA A 336 49.85 15.15 31.97
CA ALA A 336 50.80 14.08 31.80
C ALA A 336 52.15 14.60 31.27
N THR A 337 53.25 14.10 31.80
CA THR A 337 54.62 14.38 31.33
C THR A 337 55.04 13.35 30.30
N ASP A 338 56.07 13.62 29.52
CA ASP A 338 56.61 12.71 28.49
C ASP A 338 57.08 11.35 29.05
N THR A 339 57.30 11.24 30.34
CA THR A 339 57.73 10.01 31.02
C THR A 339 56.57 9.18 31.53
N ALA A 340 55.35 9.70 31.51
CA ALA A 340 54.17 9.00 32.03
C ALA A 340 53.73 7.86 31.11
N THR A 341 53.25 6.78 31.72
CA THR A 341 52.79 5.57 30.97
C THR A 341 51.31 5.66 30.67
N LEU A 342 50.89 5.53 29.38
CA LEU A 342 49.50 5.54 28.97
C LEU A 342 48.71 4.37 29.56
N LEU A 343 47.65 4.67 30.32
CA LEU A 343 46.71 3.69 30.88
C LEU A 343 45.45 3.59 30.04
N SER A 344 44.91 4.71 29.59
CA SER A 344 43.71 4.74 28.77
C SER A 344 43.86 5.80 27.67
N PRO A 345 43.65 5.42 26.38
CA PRO A 345 43.77 6.37 25.28
C PRO A 345 42.66 7.41 25.31
N GLY A 346 43.02 8.64 24.93
CA GLY A 346 42.06 9.72 24.72
C GLY A 346 41.26 9.54 23.42
N ARG A 347 40.18 10.28 23.33
CA ARG A 347 39.34 10.37 22.13
C ARG A 347 38.83 11.80 22.00
N GLU A 348 38.94 12.38 20.81
CA GLU A 348 38.35 13.67 20.50
C GLU A 348 36.84 13.68 20.66
N GLY A 349 36.30 14.77 21.17
CA GLY A 349 34.87 15.09 21.01
C GLY A 349 34.59 15.59 19.59
N VAL A 350 33.42 15.31 19.06
CA VAL A 350 33.06 15.73 17.70
C VAL A 350 31.63 16.25 17.67
N LYS A 351 31.44 17.47 17.17
CA LYS A 351 30.12 17.98 16.76
C LYS A 351 29.96 17.79 15.28
N SER A 352 28.80 17.24 14.86
CA SER A 352 28.51 16.97 13.45
C SER A 352 27.05 17.19 13.13
N ARG A 353 26.77 17.47 11.85
CA ARG A 353 25.46 17.68 11.30
C ARG A 353 25.17 16.66 10.22
N LEU A 354 23.91 16.23 10.15
CA LEU A 354 23.38 15.41 9.06
C LEU A 354 22.41 16.22 8.24
N TYR A 355 22.63 16.26 6.96
CA TYR A 355 21.74 16.89 6.00
C TYR A 355 21.15 15.85 5.04
N ARG A 356 19.91 16.08 4.64
CA ARG A 356 19.26 15.43 3.50
C ARG A 356 19.20 16.40 2.34
N ILE A 357 19.61 15.95 1.17
CA ILE A 357 19.57 16.72 -0.06
C ILE A 357 18.63 16.04 -1.02
N SER A 358 17.57 16.76 -1.44
CA SER A 358 16.55 16.29 -2.37
C SER A 358 16.08 17.47 -3.21
N GLY A 359 15.95 17.31 -4.53
CA GLY A 359 15.52 18.37 -5.43
C GLY A 359 16.39 19.64 -5.34
N GLY A 360 17.69 19.51 -5.05
CA GLY A 360 18.62 20.64 -4.85
C GLY A 360 18.51 21.32 -3.48
N LYS A 361 17.53 20.98 -2.66
CA LYS A 361 17.36 21.54 -1.31
C LYS A 361 18.17 20.75 -0.27
N ARG A 362 19.01 21.44 0.49
CA ARG A 362 19.76 20.90 1.64
C ARG A 362 18.97 21.18 2.92
N THR A 363 18.52 20.12 3.61
CA THR A 363 17.71 20.22 4.83
C THR A 363 18.48 19.61 6.00
N LEU A 364 18.66 20.35 7.09
CA LEU A 364 19.24 19.82 8.33
C LEU A 364 18.27 18.79 8.94
N ILE A 365 18.78 17.58 9.18
CA ILE A 365 18.03 16.49 9.82
C ILE A 365 18.29 16.51 11.31
N ARG A 366 19.58 16.56 11.71
CA ARG A 366 19.97 16.66 13.13
C ARG A 366 21.40 17.17 13.28
N GLU A 367 21.69 17.62 14.49
CA GLU A 367 23.03 17.90 14.97
C GLU A 367 23.33 17.00 16.17
N ASN A 368 24.54 16.43 16.23
CA ASN A 368 24.96 15.54 17.29
C ASN A 368 26.28 15.99 17.87
N TYR A 369 26.44 15.68 19.16
CA TYR A 369 27.73 15.75 19.87
C TYR A 369 28.12 14.35 20.33
N TYR A 370 29.26 13.89 19.89
CA TYR A 370 29.92 12.69 20.38
C TYR A 370 30.96 13.07 21.42
N ALA A 371 30.78 12.52 22.61
CA ALA A 371 31.64 12.90 23.74
C ALA A 371 33.10 12.49 23.54
N GLY A 372 33.99 13.39 23.80
CA GLY A 372 35.42 13.12 23.98
C GLY A 372 35.69 12.37 25.28
N LYS A 373 36.90 11.84 25.39
CA LYS A 373 37.46 11.25 26.62
C LYS A 373 38.90 11.64 26.73
N ASP A 374 39.32 12.17 27.87
CA ASP A 374 40.73 12.49 28.12
C ASP A 374 41.59 11.22 28.16
N ALA A 375 42.83 11.30 27.73
CA ALA A 375 43.79 10.22 27.88
C ALA A 375 44.29 10.19 29.34
N ILE A 376 44.37 9.02 29.92
CA ILE A 376 44.81 8.83 31.30
C ILE A 376 46.16 8.13 31.32
N TYR A 377 47.07 8.72 32.06
CA TYR A 377 48.47 8.26 32.23
C TYR A 377 48.74 7.94 33.67
N LYS A 378 49.63 6.98 33.89
CA LYS A 378 50.23 6.70 35.18
C LYS A 378 51.50 7.55 35.35
N LYS A 379 51.54 8.32 36.43
CA LYS A 379 52.71 9.10 36.78
C LYS A 379 53.87 8.17 37.12
N VAL A 380 55.03 8.40 36.54
CA VAL A 380 56.25 7.70 36.96
C VAL A 380 56.71 8.39 38.25
N ALA A 381 56.87 7.54 39.29
CA ALA A 381 57.38 8.05 40.63
C ALA A 381 58.83 8.48 40.55
#